data_984ee3d069d596dad573d4f3eeb25a85
#
_entry.id   984ee3d069d596dad573d4f3eeb25a85
#
_cell.length_a   1.000
_cell.length_b   1.000
_cell.length_c   1.000
_cell.angle_alpha   90.00
_cell.angle_beta   90.00
_cell.angle_gamma   90.00
#
_symmetry.space_group_name_H-M   'P 1'
#
loop_
_entity.id
_entity.type
_entity.pdbx_description
1 polymer ?
#
loop_
_entity_poly.entity_id
_entity_poly.type
_entity_poly.pdbx_seq_one_letter_code
_entity_poly.pdbx_strand_id
1 'polypeptide(L)'
;MLLTPFMFSRLFGLFSHDLGIDLGTANTLVLVRGKGIMIREPSVVARHKKTKEILEIGERARRMLGKTPPTIEAIRPLREGVIADFDATVAMLSYFIKRVHESPNVIPKIPKPRVIIGIPSGVTEVERRAVAEAALSAGAREALLIEEPLAAALGAGLPVTGSVGSLIVDIGAGTTEIAVISLGGIVAS
;
A
#
# COMPACT_ATOMS: atom_id res chain seq x y z
N MET A 1 9.90 -34.79 12.16
CA MET A 1 9.81 -34.30 10.79
C MET A 1 9.17 -32.91 10.86
N LEU A 2 10.02 -31.89 11.01
CA LEU A 2 9.59 -30.49 11.21
C LEU A 2 9.17 -29.93 9.85
N LEU A 3 7.88 -29.64 9.70
CA LEU A 3 7.34 -28.91 8.57
C LEU A 3 8.01 -27.54 8.51
N THR A 4 8.79 -27.28 7.47
CA THR A 4 9.51 -26.03 7.30
C THR A 4 8.54 -24.84 7.13
N PRO A 5 8.88 -23.61 7.62
CA PRO A 5 8.03 -22.43 7.53
C PRO A 5 7.59 -22.12 6.08
N PHE A 6 8.33 -22.61 5.10
CA PHE A 6 8.01 -22.47 3.67
C PHE A 6 6.76 -23.26 3.22
N MET A 7 6.48 -24.41 3.86
CA MET A 7 5.30 -25.24 3.54
C MET A 7 4.01 -24.62 4.09
N PHE A 8 4.06 -24.00 5.26
CA PHE A 8 2.94 -23.25 5.85
C PHE A 8 2.59 -22.02 5.03
N SER A 9 3.57 -21.30 4.52
CA SER A 9 3.36 -20.12 3.66
C SER A 9 2.59 -20.49 2.36
N ARG A 10 2.87 -21.63 1.75
CA ARG A 10 2.14 -22.11 0.56
C ARG A 10 0.70 -22.54 0.89
N LEU A 11 0.47 -23.13 2.05
CA LEU A 11 -0.88 -23.53 2.48
C LEU A 11 -1.78 -22.31 2.71
N PHE A 12 -1.24 -21.26 3.36
CA PHE A 12 -1.96 -19.98 3.53
C PHE A 12 -2.20 -19.24 2.21
N GLY A 13 -1.37 -19.48 1.19
CA GLY A 13 -1.59 -18.93 -0.17
C GLY A 13 -2.86 -19.44 -0.86
N LEU A 14 -3.35 -20.61 -0.47
CA LEU A 14 -4.63 -21.16 -0.93
C LEU A 14 -5.84 -20.51 -0.22
N PHE A 15 -5.62 -19.87 0.92
CA PHE A 15 -6.66 -19.34 1.80
C PHE A 15 -6.63 -17.82 1.95
N SER A 16 -5.79 -17.11 1.20
CA SER A 16 -5.71 -15.65 1.24
C SER A 16 -5.45 -15.08 -0.15
N HIS A 17 -6.03 -13.92 -0.44
CA HIS A 17 -5.83 -13.23 -1.71
C HIS A 17 -4.51 -12.46 -1.72
N ASP A 18 -3.89 -12.39 -2.91
CA ASP A 18 -2.80 -11.45 -3.16
C ASP A 18 -3.39 -10.05 -3.39
N LEU A 19 -2.81 -9.05 -2.74
CA LEU A 19 -3.23 -7.66 -2.84
C LEU A 19 -2.15 -6.81 -3.50
N GLY A 20 -2.55 -5.92 -4.40
CA GLY A 20 -1.75 -4.78 -4.83
C GLY A 20 -2.21 -3.54 -4.08
N ILE A 21 -1.30 -2.80 -3.49
CA ILE A 21 -1.59 -1.59 -2.74
C ILE A 21 -0.78 -0.44 -3.33
N ASP A 22 -1.48 0.57 -3.83
CA ASP A 22 -0.92 1.88 -4.12
C ASP A 22 -1.13 2.74 -2.87
N LEU A 23 -0.03 3.04 -2.19
CA LEU A 23 -0.02 3.73 -0.91
C LEU A 23 0.23 5.23 -1.12
N GLY A 24 -0.65 5.87 -1.86
CA GLY A 24 -0.49 7.28 -2.25
C GLY A 24 -0.73 8.28 -1.12
N THR A 25 -0.09 9.45 -1.23
CA THR A 25 -0.19 10.55 -0.26
C THR A 25 -1.63 11.05 -0.06
N ALA A 26 -2.43 11.10 -1.12
CA ALA A 26 -3.81 11.57 -1.05
C ALA A 26 -4.82 10.43 -0.89
N ASN A 27 -4.65 9.35 -1.63
CA ASN A 27 -5.56 8.21 -1.68
C ASN A 27 -4.77 6.90 -1.69
N THR A 28 -5.32 5.90 -1.03
CA THR A 28 -4.85 4.52 -1.10
C THR A 28 -5.79 3.71 -1.99
N LEU A 29 -5.21 2.95 -2.93
CA LEU A 29 -5.94 1.98 -3.73
C LEU A 29 -5.55 0.57 -3.31
N VAL A 30 -6.55 -0.32 -3.21
CA VAL A 30 -6.28 -1.73 -2.96
C VAL A 30 -6.94 -2.57 -4.04
N LEU A 31 -6.09 -3.25 -4.78
CA LEU A 31 -6.46 -4.20 -5.82
C LEU A 31 -6.40 -5.63 -5.25
N VAL A 32 -7.41 -6.41 -5.54
CA VAL A 32 -7.45 -7.84 -5.23
C VAL A 32 -7.22 -8.62 -6.52
N ARG A 33 -6.25 -9.52 -6.52
CA ARG A 33 -5.94 -10.36 -7.67
C ARG A 33 -7.18 -11.08 -8.19
N GLY A 34 -7.47 -10.89 -9.47
CA GLY A 34 -8.63 -11.46 -10.15
C GLY A 34 -9.98 -10.78 -9.88
N LYS A 35 -10.02 -9.73 -9.05
CA LYS A 35 -11.25 -8.98 -8.72
C LYS A 35 -11.17 -7.49 -9.02
N GLY A 36 -9.98 -6.97 -9.34
CA GLY A 36 -9.76 -5.55 -9.63
C GLY A 36 -9.65 -4.69 -8.36
N ILE A 37 -9.81 -3.38 -8.54
CA ILE A 37 -9.71 -2.40 -7.44
C ILE A 37 -10.96 -2.50 -6.57
N MET A 38 -10.78 -2.90 -5.31
CA MET A 38 -11.88 -3.05 -4.34
C MET A 38 -11.97 -1.91 -3.34
N ILE A 39 -10.85 -1.21 -3.08
CA ILE A 39 -10.81 -0.06 -2.19
C ILE A 39 -10.17 1.11 -2.91
N ARG A 40 -10.82 2.26 -2.79
CA ARG A 40 -10.31 3.58 -3.18
C ARG A 40 -10.73 4.54 -2.09
N GLU A 41 -9.82 4.84 -1.19
CA GLU A 41 -10.10 5.65 0.00
C GLU A 41 -9.03 6.71 0.21
N PRO A 42 -9.36 7.87 0.77
CA PRO A 42 -8.36 8.86 1.17
C PRO A 42 -7.38 8.28 2.20
N SER A 43 -6.10 8.61 2.03
CA SER A 43 -5.04 8.26 2.99
C SER A 43 -5.09 9.21 4.20
N VAL A 44 -6.14 9.08 5.01
CA VAL A 44 -6.40 9.92 6.19
C VAL A 44 -6.80 9.05 7.36
N VAL A 45 -6.29 9.40 8.53
CA VAL A 45 -6.58 8.74 9.81
C VAL A 45 -6.98 9.81 10.83
N ALA A 46 -8.09 9.60 11.52
CA ALA A 46 -8.51 10.41 12.67
C ALA A 46 -8.27 9.62 13.97
N ARG A 47 -7.59 10.23 14.92
CA ARG A 47 -7.24 9.61 16.19
C ARG A 47 -7.31 10.58 17.37
N HIS A 48 -7.42 10.03 18.57
CA HIS A 48 -7.29 10.80 19.79
C HIS A 48 -5.83 11.20 20.02
N LYS A 49 -5.56 12.50 20.26
CA LYS A 49 -4.18 13.04 20.33
C LYS A 49 -3.32 12.41 21.42
N LYS A 50 -3.90 12.18 22.62
CA LYS A 50 -3.16 11.65 23.78
C LYS A 50 -3.04 10.13 23.76
N THR A 51 -4.16 9.42 23.55
CA THR A 51 -4.20 7.95 23.63
C THR A 51 -3.76 7.27 22.35
N LYS A 52 -3.70 8.03 21.23
CA LYS A 52 -3.44 7.52 19.88
C LYS A 52 -4.48 6.51 19.37
N GLU A 53 -5.59 6.36 20.09
CA GLU A 53 -6.72 5.53 19.67
C GLU A 53 -7.27 5.99 18.32
N ILE A 54 -7.40 5.06 17.37
CA ILE A 54 -7.91 5.32 16.03
C ILE A 54 -9.44 5.40 16.08
N LEU A 55 -9.98 6.48 15.59
CA LEU A 55 -11.42 6.76 15.57
C LEU A 55 -12.04 6.49 14.21
N GLU A 56 -11.40 6.99 13.14
CA GLU A 56 -11.90 6.85 11.78
C GLU A 56 -10.73 6.77 10.79
N ILE A 57 -10.99 6.12 9.64
CA ILE A 57 -10.04 5.97 8.53
C ILE A 57 -10.75 6.27 7.22
N GLY A 58 -9.97 6.73 6.23
CA GLY A 58 -10.44 6.95 4.86
C GLY A 58 -11.40 8.14 4.74
N GLU A 59 -12.51 7.96 4.04
CA GLU A 59 -13.46 9.03 3.75
C GLU A 59 -14.07 9.64 5.01
N ARG A 60 -14.31 8.84 6.05
CA ARG A 60 -14.84 9.36 7.31
C ARG A 60 -13.84 10.26 8.02
N ALA A 61 -12.57 9.85 8.07
CA ALA A 61 -11.51 10.67 8.63
C ALA A 61 -11.26 11.94 7.80
N ARG A 62 -11.36 11.86 6.46
CA ARG A 62 -11.23 13.02 5.56
C ARG A 62 -12.24 14.13 5.89
N ARG A 63 -13.47 13.77 6.19
CA ARG A 63 -14.52 14.74 6.57
C ARG A 63 -14.21 15.48 7.87
N MET A 64 -13.31 14.93 8.69
CA MET A 64 -12.89 15.52 9.95
C MET A 64 -11.70 16.47 9.81
N LEU A 65 -11.00 16.48 8.66
CA LEU A 65 -9.86 17.37 8.43
C LEU A 65 -10.26 18.85 8.64
N GLY A 66 -9.51 19.53 9.51
CA GLY A 66 -9.75 20.94 9.83
C GLY A 66 -11.01 21.22 10.67
N LYS A 67 -11.74 20.18 11.13
CA LYS A 67 -12.99 20.30 11.89
C LYS A 67 -13.01 19.51 13.18
N THR A 68 -11.83 19.07 13.66
CA THR A 68 -11.71 18.23 14.86
C THR A 68 -11.67 19.07 16.14
N PRO A 69 -12.28 18.58 17.24
CA PRO A 69 -12.05 19.13 18.57
C PRO A 69 -10.56 19.10 18.96
N PRO A 70 -10.13 19.90 19.98
CA PRO A 70 -8.73 19.95 20.40
C PRO A 70 -8.13 18.59 20.80
N THR A 71 -8.95 17.65 21.25
CA THR A 71 -8.54 16.29 21.68
C THR A 71 -8.35 15.30 20.54
N ILE A 72 -8.86 15.62 19.35
CA ILE A 72 -8.80 14.76 18.16
C ILE A 72 -7.91 15.39 17.10
N GLU A 73 -7.18 14.58 16.35
CA GLU A 73 -6.44 15.00 15.17
C GLU A 73 -6.81 14.12 13.99
N ALA A 74 -6.99 14.74 12.83
CA ALA A 74 -7.08 14.05 11.55
C ALA A 74 -5.80 14.34 10.78
N ILE A 75 -5.07 13.30 10.40
CA ILE A 75 -3.75 13.38 9.79
C ILE A 75 -3.66 12.59 8.48
N ARG A 76 -2.72 12.96 7.64
CA ARG A 76 -2.25 12.15 6.53
C ARG A 76 -1.00 11.39 6.97
N PRO A 77 -1.06 10.06 7.07
CA PRO A 77 0.07 9.26 7.56
C PRO A 77 1.24 9.21 6.58
N LEU A 78 0.99 9.60 5.32
CA LEU A 78 1.98 9.66 4.25
C LEU A 78 2.21 11.11 3.82
N ARG A 79 3.46 11.47 3.54
CA ARG A 79 3.87 12.75 2.96
C ARG A 79 4.95 12.51 1.92
N GLU A 80 4.81 13.15 0.77
CA GLU A 80 5.81 13.05 -0.31
C GLU A 80 6.18 11.59 -0.64
N GLY A 81 5.16 10.71 -0.66
CA GLY A 81 5.33 9.28 -0.98
C GLY A 81 5.95 8.43 0.13
N VAL A 82 6.30 8.99 1.30
CA VAL A 82 6.92 8.24 2.40
C VAL A 82 6.07 8.24 3.68
N ILE A 83 6.34 7.28 4.57
CA ILE A 83 5.65 7.17 5.85
C ILE A 83 6.10 8.30 6.79
N ALA A 84 5.16 9.18 7.14
CA ALA A 84 5.37 10.24 8.12
C ALA A 84 4.88 9.84 9.53
N ASP A 85 3.93 8.90 9.63
CA ASP A 85 3.42 8.37 10.89
C ASP A 85 3.22 6.85 10.74
N PHE A 86 4.11 6.09 11.36
CA PHE A 86 4.17 4.63 11.23
C PHE A 86 2.90 3.96 11.79
N ASP A 87 2.50 4.31 13.02
CA ASP A 87 1.36 3.69 13.69
C ASP A 87 0.05 3.95 12.96
N ALA A 88 -0.14 5.18 12.47
CA ALA A 88 -1.30 5.52 11.68
C ALA A 88 -1.31 4.80 10.32
N THR A 89 -0.14 4.58 9.70
CA THR A 89 -0.01 3.80 8.47
C THR A 89 -0.36 2.34 8.70
N VAL A 90 0.16 1.73 9.77
CA VAL A 90 -0.17 0.34 10.16
C VAL A 90 -1.68 0.20 10.39
N ALA A 91 -2.29 1.11 11.14
CA ALA A 91 -3.72 1.09 11.40
C ALA A 91 -4.55 1.21 10.12
N MET A 92 -4.15 2.10 9.20
CA MET A 92 -4.79 2.29 7.91
C MET A 92 -4.69 1.04 7.03
N LEU A 93 -3.51 0.46 6.90
CA LEU A 93 -3.29 -0.78 6.14
C LEU A 93 -4.08 -1.95 6.73
N SER A 94 -4.06 -2.11 8.06
CA SER A 94 -4.81 -3.15 8.76
C SER A 94 -6.31 -3.03 8.49
N TYR A 95 -6.84 -1.81 8.54
CA TYR A 95 -8.24 -1.54 8.21
C TYR A 95 -8.58 -1.94 6.77
N PHE A 96 -7.75 -1.60 5.79
CA PHE A 96 -8.01 -1.95 4.40
C PHE A 96 -7.88 -3.46 4.14
N ILE A 97 -6.86 -4.12 4.70
CA ILE A 97 -6.71 -5.57 4.60
C ILE A 97 -7.94 -6.27 5.17
N LYS A 98 -8.40 -5.87 6.36
CA LYS A 98 -9.59 -6.43 7.00
C LYS A 98 -10.84 -6.21 6.16
N ARG A 99 -11.06 -4.99 5.69
CA ARG A 99 -12.24 -4.61 4.88
C ARG A 99 -12.33 -5.38 3.58
N VAL A 100 -11.20 -5.67 2.91
CA VAL A 100 -11.17 -6.54 1.73
C VAL A 100 -11.69 -7.93 2.08
N HIS A 101 -11.19 -8.52 3.17
CA HIS A 101 -11.55 -9.90 3.55
C HIS A 101 -12.96 -10.03 4.14
N GLU A 102 -13.53 -8.96 4.67
CA GLU A 102 -14.92 -8.89 5.12
C GLU A 102 -15.93 -8.74 3.96
N SER A 103 -15.47 -8.37 2.77
CA SER A 103 -16.32 -8.21 1.60
C SER A 103 -17.04 -9.55 1.27
N PRO A 104 -18.35 -9.53 0.97
CA PRO A 104 -19.13 -10.75 0.65
C PRO A 104 -18.53 -11.55 -0.51
N ASN A 105 -17.92 -10.87 -1.46
CA ASN A 105 -17.37 -11.45 -2.68
C ASN A 105 -15.93 -11.98 -2.54
N VAL A 106 -15.34 -11.92 -1.34
CA VAL A 106 -13.98 -12.37 -1.06
C VAL A 106 -14.01 -13.64 -0.22
N ILE A 107 -13.55 -14.73 -0.81
CA ILE A 107 -13.34 -16.04 -0.16
C ILE A 107 -11.94 -16.51 -0.58
N PRO A 108 -11.12 -16.96 0.33
CA PRO A 108 -11.29 -17.15 1.78
C PRO A 108 -11.23 -15.84 2.58
N LYS A 109 -11.76 -15.88 3.80
CA LYS A 109 -11.87 -14.71 4.70
C LYS A 109 -10.73 -14.57 5.70
N ILE A 110 -9.60 -15.23 5.46
CA ILE A 110 -8.44 -15.17 6.34
C ILE A 110 -7.59 -13.95 5.95
N PRO A 111 -7.49 -12.91 6.79
CA PRO A 111 -6.80 -11.68 6.45
C PRO A 111 -5.27 -11.81 6.66
N LYS A 112 -4.65 -12.72 5.92
CA LYS A 112 -3.18 -12.86 5.85
C LYS A 112 -2.70 -12.86 4.40
N PRO A 113 -2.88 -11.74 3.68
CA PRO A 113 -2.51 -11.65 2.28
C PRO A 113 -0.99 -11.58 2.09
N ARG A 114 -0.54 -11.96 0.90
CA ARG A 114 0.68 -11.41 0.35
C ARG A 114 0.33 -10.07 -0.27
N VAL A 115 1.12 -9.05 0.03
CA VAL A 115 0.90 -7.70 -0.51
C VAL A 115 2.07 -7.29 -1.40
N ILE A 116 1.76 -6.57 -2.48
CA ILE A 116 2.73 -5.84 -3.29
C ILE A 116 2.38 -4.37 -3.12
N ILE A 117 3.35 -3.55 -2.69
CA ILE A 117 3.14 -2.13 -2.42
C ILE A 117 4.02 -1.29 -3.34
N GLY A 118 3.41 -0.29 -3.99
CA GLY A 118 4.12 0.75 -4.72
C GLY A 118 4.92 1.64 -3.77
N ILE A 119 6.15 1.95 -4.15
CA ILE A 119 7.02 2.90 -3.47
C ILE A 119 7.67 3.82 -4.49
N PRO A 120 7.95 5.09 -4.16
CA PRO A 120 8.69 5.97 -5.04
C PRO A 120 10.08 5.42 -5.38
N SER A 121 10.59 5.75 -6.57
CA SER A 121 11.89 5.25 -7.05
C SER A 121 13.09 5.77 -6.25
N GLY A 122 12.97 6.95 -5.63
CA GLY A 122 14.03 7.61 -4.88
C GLY A 122 14.06 7.35 -3.37
N VAL A 123 13.28 6.39 -2.86
CA VAL A 123 13.21 6.14 -1.41
C VAL A 123 14.49 5.50 -0.87
N THR A 124 14.86 5.88 0.35
CA THR A 124 15.98 5.30 1.09
C THR A 124 15.67 3.86 1.55
N GLU A 125 16.71 3.07 1.86
CA GLU A 125 16.54 1.74 2.44
C GLU A 125 15.76 1.74 3.77
N VAL A 126 15.86 2.80 4.55
CA VAL A 126 15.11 2.94 5.81
C VAL A 126 13.62 3.10 5.52
N GLU A 127 13.25 3.96 4.57
CA GLU A 127 11.88 4.17 4.14
C GLU A 127 11.29 2.91 3.49
N ARG A 128 12.07 2.23 2.65
CA ARG A 128 11.71 0.94 2.06
C ARG A 128 11.37 -0.10 3.13
N ARG A 129 12.21 -0.24 4.14
CA ARG A 129 11.97 -1.13 5.28
C ARG A 129 10.74 -0.73 6.08
N ALA A 130 10.55 0.57 6.33
CA ALA A 130 9.38 1.06 7.06
C ALA A 130 8.06 0.66 6.37
N VAL A 131 7.98 0.73 5.04
CA VAL A 131 6.79 0.30 4.28
C VAL A 131 6.57 -1.21 4.42
N ALA A 132 7.62 -2.02 4.27
CA ALA A 132 7.51 -3.47 4.42
C ALA A 132 7.09 -3.86 5.85
N GLU A 133 7.70 -3.26 6.87
CA GLU A 133 7.38 -3.50 8.28
C GLU A 133 5.95 -3.05 8.63
N ALA A 134 5.50 -1.91 8.09
CA ALA A 134 4.12 -1.44 8.28
C ALA A 134 3.11 -2.45 7.70
N ALA A 135 3.38 -2.99 6.52
CA ALA A 135 2.51 -3.99 5.91
C ALA A 135 2.46 -5.31 6.70
N LEU A 136 3.62 -5.80 7.17
CA LEU A 136 3.70 -6.99 8.02
C LEU A 136 2.99 -6.78 9.35
N SER A 137 3.20 -5.63 9.99
CA SER A 137 2.53 -5.24 11.25
C SER A 137 1.02 -5.08 11.07
N ALA A 138 0.57 -4.69 9.88
CA ALA A 138 -0.85 -4.60 9.51
C ALA A 138 -1.51 -5.96 9.26
N GLY A 139 -0.76 -7.06 9.30
CA GLY A 139 -1.27 -8.44 9.18
C GLY A 139 -0.97 -9.11 7.84
N ALA A 140 -0.21 -8.51 6.94
CA ALA A 140 0.28 -9.21 5.77
C ALA A 140 1.24 -10.35 6.17
N ARG A 141 1.17 -11.49 5.46
CA ARG A 141 2.13 -12.60 5.67
C ARG A 141 3.44 -12.38 4.93
N GLU A 142 3.40 -11.56 3.89
CA GLU A 142 4.54 -11.24 3.03
C GLU A 142 4.31 -9.86 2.41
N ALA A 143 5.33 -9.01 2.40
CA ALA A 143 5.31 -7.70 1.78
C ALA A 143 6.41 -7.63 0.72
N LEU A 144 6.01 -7.40 -0.52
CA LEU A 144 6.88 -7.14 -1.65
C LEU A 144 6.75 -5.67 -2.03
N LEU A 145 7.83 -5.05 -2.44
CA LEU A 145 7.85 -3.65 -2.87
C LEU A 145 8.17 -3.57 -4.36
N ILE A 146 7.50 -2.67 -5.05
CA ILE A 146 7.73 -2.35 -6.46
C ILE A 146 7.83 -0.84 -6.60
N GLU A 147 8.73 -0.36 -7.43
CA GLU A 147 8.84 1.06 -7.74
C GLU A 147 7.63 1.52 -8.56
N GLU A 148 7.02 2.64 -8.16
CA GLU A 148 5.77 3.16 -8.75
C GLU A 148 5.87 3.35 -10.27
N PRO A 149 6.95 3.93 -10.85
CA PRO A 149 7.05 4.04 -12.30
C PRO A 149 7.07 2.70 -13.03
N LEU A 150 7.71 1.67 -12.44
CA LEU A 150 7.71 0.33 -13.02
C LEU A 150 6.33 -0.31 -12.95
N ALA A 151 5.63 -0.15 -11.82
CA ALA A 151 4.26 -0.62 -11.66
C ALA A 151 3.31 0.07 -12.65
N ALA A 152 3.46 1.40 -12.84
CA ALA A 152 2.68 2.19 -13.80
C ALA A 152 2.92 1.72 -15.25
N ALA A 153 4.18 1.47 -15.62
CA ALA A 153 4.53 0.97 -16.95
C ALA A 153 3.93 -0.41 -17.24
N LEU A 154 3.99 -1.31 -16.24
CA LEU A 154 3.36 -2.63 -16.33
C LEU A 154 1.83 -2.51 -16.46
N GLY A 155 1.22 -1.63 -15.68
CA GLY A 155 -0.22 -1.37 -15.72
C GLY A 155 -0.70 -0.76 -17.02
N ALA A 156 0.14 0.06 -17.66
CA ALA A 156 -0.10 0.65 -18.99
C ALA A 156 0.16 -0.35 -20.14
N GLY A 157 0.67 -1.55 -19.85
CA GLY A 157 0.99 -2.56 -20.87
C GLY A 157 2.21 -2.22 -21.72
N LEU A 158 3.14 -1.40 -21.22
CA LEU A 158 4.36 -1.06 -21.93
C LEU A 158 5.32 -2.24 -21.99
N PRO A 159 6.15 -2.36 -23.04
CA PRO A 159 7.10 -3.45 -23.22
C PRO A 159 8.34 -3.28 -22.33
N VAL A 160 8.15 -3.35 -21.01
CA VAL A 160 9.18 -3.06 -20.00
C VAL A 160 10.40 -3.97 -20.08
N THR A 161 10.25 -5.20 -20.60
CA THR A 161 11.34 -6.18 -20.74
C THR A 161 12.17 -6.01 -22.02
N GLY A 162 11.68 -5.21 -22.97
CA GLY A 162 12.38 -4.93 -24.22
C GLY A 162 13.58 -4.00 -24.01
N SER A 163 14.44 -3.95 -25.04
CA SER A 163 15.62 -3.06 -25.10
C SER A 163 15.27 -1.62 -25.46
N VAL A 164 14.05 -1.37 -25.91
CA VAL A 164 13.56 -0.03 -26.21
C VAL A 164 13.14 0.64 -24.92
N GLY A 165 13.67 1.85 -24.63
CA GLY A 165 13.30 2.62 -23.44
C GLY A 165 11.86 3.13 -23.52
N SER A 166 11.12 2.97 -22.43
CA SER A 166 9.79 3.56 -22.23
C SER A 166 9.89 4.65 -21.18
N LEU A 167 9.41 5.85 -21.51
CA LEU A 167 9.34 6.96 -20.54
C LEU A 167 8.00 6.94 -19.83
N ILE A 168 8.04 6.97 -18.50
CA ILE A 168 6.89 7.16 -17.62
C ILE A 168 7.01 8.53 -16.94
N VAL A 169 5.91 9.26 -16.90
CA VAL A 169 5.72 10.44 -16.07
C VAL A 169 4.51 10.17 -15.18
N ASP A 170 4.76 9.99 -13.90
CA ASP A 170 3.72 9.79 -12.88
C ASP A 170 3.57 11.07 -12.07
N ILE A 171 2.35 11.61 -12.01
CA ILE A 171 2.05 12.86 -11.31
C ILE A 171 1.03 12.56 -10.23
N GLY A 172 1.53 12.41 -9.01
CA GLY A 172 0.74 12.17 -7.82
C GLY A 172 0.34 13.46 -7.08
N ALA A 173 -0.27 13.29 -5.92
CA ALA A 173 -0.66 14.40 -5.05
C ALA A 173 0.50 14.94 -4.19
N GLY A 174 1.54 14.16 -3.99
CA GLY A 174 2.70 14.50 -3.16
C GLY A 174 4.03 14.32 -3.86
N THR A 175 4.06 13.60 -4.98
CA THR A 175 5.26 13.29 -5.77
C THR A 175 5.01 13.47 -7.25
N THR A 176 6.05 13.77 -8.00
CA THR A 176 6.10 13.63 -9.46
C THR A 176 7.34 12.82 -9.78
N GLU A 177 7.16 11.73 -10.50
CA GLU A 177 8.23 10.83 -10.88
C GLU A 177 8.35 10.75 -12.40
N ILE A 178 9.59 10.79 -12.88
CA ILE A 178 9.91 10.62 -14.30
C ILE A 178 10.93 9.49 -14.37
N ALA A 179 10.63 8.42 -15.08
CA ALA A 179 11.53 7.30 -15.21
C ALA A 179 11.60 6.74 -16.64
N VAL A 180 12.78 6.32 -17.01
CA VAL A 180 13.02 5.54 -18.23
C VAL A 180 13.18 4.08 -17.85
N ILE A 181 12.35 3.22 -18.44
CA ILE A 181 12.31 1.79 -18.16
C ILE A 181 12.77 1.03 -19.40
N SER A 182 13.71 0.10 -19.21
CA SER A 182 14.21 -0.79 -20.25
C SER A 182 14.76 -2.05 -19.59
N LEU A 183 14.74 -3.19 -20.29
CA LEU A 183 15.30 -4.47 -19.85
C LEU A 183 14.80 -4.94 -18.48
N GLY A 184 13.55 -4.62 -18.14
CA GLY A 184 12.90 -5.02 -16.90
C GLY A 184 13.20 -4.17 -15.68
N GLY A 185 13.87 -3.02 -15.82
CA GLY A 185 14.22 -2.13 -14.70
C GLY A 185 14.20 -0.66 -15.07
N ILE A 186 14.32 0.19 -14.04
CA ILE A 186 14.49 1.63 -14.20
C ILE A 186 15.95 1.90 -14.56
N VAL A 187 16.16 2.54 -15.71
CA VAL A 187 17.51 2.89 -16.23
C VAL A 187 17.90 4.29 -15.79
N ALA A 188 16.93 5.19 -15.66
CA ALA A 188 17.08 6.55 -15.15
C ALA A 188 15.78 7.03 -14.50
N SER A 189 15.89 7.78 -13.43
CA SER A 189 14.79 8.44 -12.74
C SER A 189 15.23 9.77 -12.14
#